data_c352707d2a373e18a7195e1a8a66cd35
#
_entry.id   c352707d2a373e18a7195e1a8a66cd35
#
_cell.length_a   1.000
_cell.length_b   1.000
_cell.length_c   1.000
_cell.angle_alpha   90.00
_cell.angle_beta   90.00
_cell.angle_gamma   90.00
#
_symmetry.space_group_name_H-M   'P 1'
#
loop_
_entity.id
_entity.type
_entity.pdbx_description
1 polymer ?
#
loop_
_entity_poly.entity_id
_entity_poly.type
_entity_poly.pdbx_seq_one_letter_code
_entity_poly.pdbx_strand_id
1 'polypeptide(L)'
;MADGVIGWDAVLEGHLAAEQCKVLASARIGMAGAGGLGSNCAVFLARTGIRDFVIADPDVVALSNLNRQHFFPRHLGLPKVEALGTVLRELNPSVILRL
;
A
#
# COMPACT_ATOMS: atom_id res chain seq x y z
N MET A 1 -7.63 11.80 16.64
CA MET A 1 -7.44 10.59 15.81
C MET A 1 -8.69 9.74 15.89
N ALA A 2 -9.16 9.16 14.80
CA ALA A 2 -10.34 8.31 14.83
C ALA A 2 -10.07 7.03 15.64
N ASP A 3 -11.12 6.41 16.14
CA ASP A 3 -11.10 5.29 17.06
C ASP A 3 -10.15 4.16 16.65
N GLY A 4 -9.03 4.01 17.36
CA GLY A 4 -8.04 2.97 17.11
C GLY A 4 -7.20 3.13 15.85
N VAL A 5 -7.39 4.20 15.09
CA VAL A 5 -6.60 4.49 13.90
C VAL A 5 -5.30 5.17 14.30
N ILE A 6 -4.19 4.58 13.84
CA ILE A 6 -2.85 5.15 14.04
C ILE A 6 -2.56 6.11 12.89
N GLY A 7 -2.23 7.36 13.23
CA GLY A 7 -1.73 8.31 12.24
C GLY A 7 -0.29 7.98 11.87
N TRP A 8 0.02 7.97 10.57
CA TRP A 8 1.36 7.62 10.11
C TRP A 8 2.42 8.64 10.51
N ASP A 9 2.04 9.89 10.77
CA ASP A 9 2.96 10.87 11.33
C ASP A 9 3.50 10.41 12.68
N ALA A 10 2.66 9.81 13.51
CA ALA A 10 3.08 9.26 14.80
C ALA A 10 4.02 8.06 14.64
N VAL A 11 3.76 7.19 13.66
CA VAL A 11 4.61 6.03 13.36
C VAL A 11 6.00 6.48 12.92
N LEU A 12 6.08 7.54 12.12
CA LEU A 12 7.33 8.03 11.55
C LEU A 12 8.06 9.03 12.44
N GLU A 13 7.42 9.51 13.50
CA GLU A 13 8.01 10.42 14.47
C GLU A 13 9.28 9.80 15.07
N GLY A 14 10.35 10.55 15.09
CA GLY A 14 11.66 10.06 15.54
C GLY A 14 12.49 9.38 14.45
N HIS A 15 11.91 9.10 13.27
CA HIS A 15 12.64 8.54 12.11
C HIS A 15 12.81 9.58 11.01
N LEU A 16 11.78 10.41 10.80
CA LEU A 16 11.76 11.43 9.76
C LEU A 16 11.38 12.79 10.34
N ALA A 17 11.95 13.85 9.79
CA ALA A 17 11.54 15.21 10.12
C ALA A 17 10.12 15.49 9.58
N ALA A 18 9.41 16.42 10.23
CA ALA A 18 8.04 16.78 9.82
C ALA A 18 7.95 17.20 8.34
N GLU A 19 8.95 17.93 7.84
CA GLU A 19 9.00 18.33 6.42
C GLU A 19 9.12 17.12 5.49
N GLN A 20 9.91 16.11 5.86
CA GLN A 20 10.04 14.88 5.10
C GLN A 20 8.73 14.11 5.08
N CYS A 21 8.04 14.02 6.20
CA CYS A 21 6.72 13.38 6.28
C CYS A 21 5.71 14.08 5.36
N LYS A 22 5.71 15.40 5.30
CA LYS A 22 4.83 16.17 4.41
C LYS A 22 5.11 15.88 2.94
N VAL A 23 6.38 15.81 2.55
CA VAL A 23 6.79 15.49 1.17
C VAL A 23 6.28 14.10 0.79
N LEU A 24 6.51 13.11 1.64
CA LEU A 24 6.05 11.75 1.38
C LEU A 24 4.53 11.65 1.33
N ALA A 25 3.83 12.31 2.24
CA ALA A 25 2.37 12.29 2.28
C ALA A 25 1.73 12.97 1.06
N SER A 26 2.42 13.89 0.40
CA SER A 26 1.94 14.59 -0.78
C SER A 26 2.37 13.93 -2.09
N ALA A 27 3.31 12.99 -2.06
CA ALA A 27 3.79 12.31 -3.25
C ALA A 27 2.74 11.35 -3.80
N ARG A 28 2.68 11.23 -5.12
CA ARG A 28 1.84 10.26 -5.81
C ARG A 28 2.71 9.26 -6.53
N ILE A 29 2.46 7.98 -6.31
CA ILE A 29 3.21 6.88 -6.91
C ILE A 29 2.32 6.15 -7.92
N GLY A 30 2.78 6.08 -9.15
CA GLY A 30 2.17 5.23 -10.18
C GLY A 30 2.89 3.89 -10.24
N MET A 31 2.13 2.80 -10.28
CA MET A 31 2.68 1.46 -10.36
C MET A 31 2.02 0.68 -11.49
N ALA A 32 2.81 0.23 -12.45
CA ALA A 32 2.37 -0.69 -13.48
C ALA A 32 2.76 -2.10 -13.02
N GLY A 33 1.79 -2.83 -12.49
CA GLY A 33 1.99 -4.15 -11.93
C GLY A 33 1.86 -4.19 -10.41
N ALA A 34 1.17 -5.22 -9.93
CA ALA A 34 0.96 -5.50 -8.50
C ALA A 34 1.40 -6.92 -8.13
N GLY A 35 2.40 -7.44 -8.84
CA GLY A 35 2.95 -8.78 -8.63
C GLY A 35 4.00 -8.83 -7.52
N GLY A 36 5.02 -9.68 -7.71
CA GLY A 36 6.06 -9.91 -6.70
C GLY A 36 6.81 -8.66 -6.32
N LEU A 37 7.28 -7.89 -7.31
CA LEU A 37 7.97 -6.64 -7.04
C LEU A 37 6.99 -5.52 -6.65
N GLY A 38 5.93 -5.33 -7.42
CA GLY A 38 4.98 -4.24 -7.23
C GLY A 38 4.24 -4.33 -5.90
N SER A 39 3.70 -5.49 -5.52
CA SER A 39 2.95 -5.63 -4.28
C SER A 39 3.82 -5.36 -3.05
N ASN A 40 5.03 -5.88 -3.04
CA ASN A 40 5.96 -5.67 -1.93
C ASN A 40 6.46 -4.22 -1.88
N CYS A 41 6.75 -3.64 -3.04
CA CYS A 41 7.18 -2.25 -3.14
C CYS A 41 6.10 -1.30 -2.61
N ALA A 42 4.83 -1.52 -2.97
CA ALA A 42 3.71 -0.70 -2.51
C ALA A 42 3.59 -0.72 -0.97
N VAL A 43 3.71 -1.90 -0.36
CA VAL A 43 3.66 -2.04 1.09
C VAL A 43 4.82 -1.29 1.75
N PHE A 44 6.03 -1.42 1.24
CA PHE A 44 7.18 -0.66 1.76
C PHE A 44 6.97 0.84 1.64
N LEU A 45 6.50 1.31 0.50
CA LEU A 45 6.25 2.74 0.28
C LEU A 45 5.16 3.26 1.21
N ALA A 46 4.08 2.50 1.40
CA ALA A 46 3.02 2.87 2.33
C ALA A 46 3.57 2.97 3.77
N ARG A 47 4.43 2.05 4.16
CA ARG A 47 5.07 2.07 5.49
C ARG A 47 6.06 3.21 5.67
N THR A 48 6.58 3.78 4.58
CA THR A 48 7.44 4.97 4.64
C THR A 48 6.67 6.29 4.61
N GLY A 49 5.35 6.24 4.52
CA GLY A 49 4.51 7.44 4.58
C GLY A 49 3.88 7.86 3.26
N ILE A 50 4.16 7.17 2.15
CA ILE A 50 3.46 7.38 0.88
C ILE A 50 2.02 6.92 1.05
N ARG A 51 1.06 7.74 0.61
CA ARG A 51 -0.35 7.42 0.77
C ARG A 51 -1.21 7.70 -0.46
N ASP A 52 -0.62 8.07 -1.58
CA ASP A 52 -1.34 8.32 -2.84
C ASP A 52 -0.78 7.41 -3.93
N PHE A 53 -1.56 6.41 -4.34
CA PHE A 53 -1.13 5.39 -5.29
C PHE A 53 -2.09 5.33 -6.47
N VAL A 54 -1.52 5.19 -7.67
CA VAL A 54 -2.22 4.79 -8.89
C VAL A 54 -1.66 3.44 -9.28
N ILE A 55 -2.48 2.39 -9.28
CA ILE A 55 -2.01 1.02 -9.49
C ILE A 55 -2.79 0.38 -10.64
N ALA A 56 -2.09 -0.20 -11.59
CA ALA A 56 -2.66 -0.90 -12.72
C ALA A 56 -2.08 -2.30 -12.82
N ASP A 57 -2.95 -3.31 -12.88
CA ASP A 57 -2.58 -4.70 -13.13
C ASP A 57 -3.82 -5.46 -13.63
N PRO A 58 -3.74 -6.19 -14.75
CA PRO A 58 -4.91 -6.89 -15.29
C PRO A 58 -5.17 -8.25 -14.63
N ASP A 59 -4.27 -8.74 -13.79
CA ASP A 59 -4.33 -10.09 -13.28
C ASP A 59 -5.17 -10.24 -12.01
N VAL A 60 -5.55 -11.48 -11.72
CA VAL A 60 -6.14 -11.88 -10.45
C VAL A 60 -5.10 -12.59 -9.58
N VAL A 61 -5.32 -12.60 -8.29
CA VAL A 61 -4.46 -13.32 -7.35
C VAL A 61 -4.66 -14.83 -7.55
N ALA A 62 -3.55 -15.52 -7.76
CA ALA A 62 -3.52 -16.98 -7.94
C ALA A 62 -2.72 -17.64 -6.81
N LEU A 63 -2.97 -18.91 -6.57
CA LEU A 63 -2.31 -19.67 -5.52
C LEU A 63 -0.78 -19.60 -5.62
N SER A 64 -0.24 -19.67 -6.83
CA SER A 64 1.21 -19.58 -7.09
C SER A 64 1.82 -18.23 -6.72
N ASN A 65 1.02 -17.20 -6.52
CA ASN A 65 1.50 -15.87 -6.16
C ASN A 65 1.87 -15.75 -4.68
N LEU A 66 1.27 -16.59 -3.83
CA LEU A 66 1.30 -16.41 -2.38
C LEU A 66 2.70 -16.59 -1.76
N ASN A 67 3.62 -17.23 -2.47
CA ASN A 67 4.97 -17.46 -1.96
C ASN A 67 5.89 -16.24 -2.02
N ARG A 68 5.58 -15.25 -2.87
CA ARG A 68 6.46 -14.09 -3.09
C ARG A 68 5.74 -12.75 -3.25
N GLN A 69 4.44 -12.76 -3.50
CA GLN A 69 3.64 -11.54 -3.61
C GLN A 69 2.95 -11.25 -2.27
N HIS A 70 2.68 -9.98 -2.00
CA HIS A 70 2.13 -9.57 -0.71
C HIS A 70 0.62 -9.77 -0.67
N PHE A 71 0.17 -11.01 -0.89
CA PHE A 71 -1.22 -11.42 -0.84
C PHE A 71 -1.42 -12.57 0.14
N PHE A 72 -2.64 -12.72 0.61
CA PHE A 72 -3.03 -13.76 1.56
C PHE A 72 -4.06 -14.70 0.92
N PRO A 73 -4.29 -15.90 1.50
CA PRO A 73 -5.29 -16.83 0.96
C PRO A 73 -6.67 -16.22 0.75
N ARG A 74 -7.08 -15.27 1.60
CA ARG A 74 -8.36 -14.56 1.45
C ARG A 74 -8.44 -13.72 0.17
N HIS A 75 -7.32 -13.44 -0.47
CA HIS A 75 -7.26 -12.64 -1.70
C HIS A 75 -7.39 -13.46 -2.98
N LEU A 76 -7.38 -14.81 -2.88
CA LEU A 76 -7.45 -15.67 -4.06
C LEU A 76 -8.67 -15.35 -4.91
N GLY A 77 -8.45 -15.18 -6.21
CA GLY A 77 -9.50 -14.86 -7.18
C GLY A 77 -9.88 -13.40 -7.29
N LEU A 78 -9.39 -12.54 -6.40
CA LEU A 78 -9.61 -11.10 -6.50
C LEU A 78 -8.66 -10.47 -7.53
N PRO A 79 -9.08 -9.41 -8.22
CA PRO A 79 -8.12 -8.61 -8.99
C PRO A 79 -6.97 -8.17 -8.10
N LYS A 80 -5.74 -8.27 -8.60
CA LYS A 80 -4.56 -7.90 -7.80
C LYS A 80 -4.61 -6.47 -7.29
N VAL A 81 -5.12 -5.54 -8.10
CA VAL A 81 -5.26 -4.14 -7.67
C VAL A 81 -6.22 -3.98 -6.49
N GLU A 82 -7.32 -4.72 -6.48
CA GLU A 82 -8.28 -4.67 -5.37
C GLU A 82 -7.69 -5.31 -4.11
N ALA A 83 -7.05 -6.47 -4.25
CA ALA A 83 -6.40 -7.14 -3.13
C ALA A 83 -5.31 -6.26 -2.51
N LEU A 84 -4.46 -5.67 -3.33
CA LEU A 84 -3.43 -4.75 -2.84
C LEU A 84 -4.04 -3.50 -2.21
N GLY A 85 -5.11 -2.99 -2.78
CA GLY A 85 -5.84 -1.86 -2.21
C GLY A 85 -6.33 -2.15 -0.79
N THR A 86 -6.87 -3.34 -0.53
CA THR A 86 -7.32 -3.71 0.83
C THR A 86 -6.15 -3.77 1.80
N VAL A 87 -5.00 -4.31 1.38
CA VAL A 87 -3.79 -4.36 2.21
C VAL A 87 -3.32 -2.94 2.55
N LEU A 88 -3.27 -2.05 1.57
CA LEU A 88 -2.83 -0.67 1.79
C LEU A 88 -3.78 0.09 2.71
N ARG A 89 -5.08 -0.14 2.59
CA ARG A 89 -6.08 0.48 3.49
C ARG A 89 -5.98 -0.04 4.93
N GLU A 90 -5.62 -1.30 5.12
CA GLU A 90 -5.36 -1.83 6.45
C GLU A 90 -4.12 -1.18 7.08
N LEU A 91 -3.08 -0.93 6.27
CA LEU A 91 -1.88 -0.25 6.73
C LEU A 91 -2.16 1.22 7.06
N ASN A 92 -2.88 1.90 6.19
CA ASN A 92 -3.19 3.32 6.35
C ASN A 92 -4.59 3.62 5.81
N PRO A 93 -5.59 3.76 6.69
CA PRO A 93 -6.95 4.10 6.26
C PRO A 93 -7.09 5.40 5.48
N SER A 94 -6.09 6.30 5.59
CA SER A 94 -6.06 7.57 4.85
C SER A 94 -5.49 7.44 3.44
N VAL A 95 -5.10 6.22 3.01
CA VAL A 95 -4.53 6.03 1.68
C VAL A 95 -5.52 6.42 0.58
N ILE A 96 -5.00 7.05 -0.47
CA ILE A 96 -5.77 7.42 -1.66
C ILE A 96 -5.37 6.44 -2.75
N LEU A 97 -6.34 5.73 -3.30
CA LEU A 97 -6.12 4.68 -4.28
C LEU A 97 -6.89 4.96 -5.56
N ARG A 98 -6.20 4.86 -6.68
CA ARG A 98 -6.78 4.85 -8.02
C ARG A 98 -6.32 3.57 -8.69
N LEU A 99 -7.26 2.69 -8.91
CA LEU A 99 -6.99 1.31 -9.34
C LEU A 99 -7.44 1.08 -10.79
#